data_6f418ba94e9a23ef09d131a4b6c22c5c
#
_entry.id   6f418ba94e9a23ef09d131a4b6c22c5c
#
_cell.length_a   1.000
_cell.length_b   1.000
_cell.length_c   1.000
_cell.angle_alpha   90.00
_cell.angle_beta   90.00
_cell.angle_gamma   90.00
#
_symmetry.space_group_name_H-M   'P 1'
#
loop_
_entity.id
_entity.type
_entity.pdbx_description
1 polymer ?
#
loop_
_entity_poly.entity_id
_entity_poly.type
_entity_poly.pdbx_seq_one_letter_code
_entity_poly.pdbx_strand_id
1 'polypeptide(L)'
;MMMKMVSTTTTTNTSTRHRRTTTTKSKPSKTTLNNNALFSSSKSCRRLEATRGGGRRERTKKKISSFDPPRATSSSSEQQEQEERKTNTPNTKNAMNFDVPKVVKICGITTAEDCRVAIDSGASHVGMILWPKSKRSVDIERAKKIVKECEKSKERVITPVAVFVDEDGATIAKICEELGYNTHAQLHGDLARQSLKDIPQKIKVIWVCSADESGKIVTEMPGESEEELASRRKEMLSGEKGWKAPIDWVNGPRKTVDYVLIDGVNAGSGEKFEWENLKVPKGCSRKGWILAGGLTPENCSEAVMVLRPNGVDVASGVCDESGVVKSKEKCDAFVFNVRAAAAK
;
A
#
# COMPACT_ATOMS: atom_id res chain seq x y z
N MET A 1 -8.17 49.86 -50.34
CA MET A 1 -7.36 51.03 -49.95
C MET A 1 -6.37 50.60 -48.89
N MET A 2 -5.11 50.48 -49.25
CA MET A 2 -3.99 49.97 -48.44
C MET A 2 -3.55 51.01 -47.41
N MET A 3 -3.17 50.54 -46.23
CA MET A 3 -2.18 51.29 -45.46
C MET A 3 -1.32 50.30 -44.67
N LYS A 4 -0.06 50.19 -45.10
CA LYS A 4 1.03 49.49 -44.39
C LYS A 4 1.55 50.41 -43.29
N MET A 5 1.75 49.89 -42.07
CA MET A 5 2.63 50.52 -41.07
C MET A 5 3.82 49.63 -40.79
N VAL A 6 4.98 50.20 -41.02
CA VAL A 6 6.32 49.67 -40.74
C VAL A 6 6.67 50.07 -39.32
N SER A 7 7.12 49.13 -38.52
CA SER A 7 7.74 49.42 -37.20
C SER A 7 9.20 48.99 -37.19
N THR A 8 10.02 49.96 -36.94
CA THR A 8 11.48 49.92 -36.85
C THR A 8 11.95 49.34 -35.51
N THR A 9 12.88 48.40 -35.61
CA THR A 9 13.63 47.81 -34.49
C THR A 9 14.80 48.74 -34.11
N THR A 10 14.91 49.06 -32.81
CA THR A 10 16.08 49.75 -32.26
C THR A 10 16.83 48.75 -31.35
N THR A 11 18.04 48.43 -31.76
CA THR A 11 19.00 47.58 -31.00
C THR A 11 19.86 48.48 -30.13
N THR A 12 19.84 48.30 -28.82
CA THR A 12 20.82 48.93 -27.91
C THR A 12 21.74 47.88 -27.34
N ASN A 13 23.00 47.99 -27.75
CA ASN A 13 24.14 47.22 -27.21
C ASN A 13 24.61 47.89 -25.92
N THR A 14 24.69 47.16 -24.82
CA THR A 14 25.39 47.58 -23.59
C THR A 14 26.42 46.52 -23.20
N SER A 15 27.65 46.90 -23.43
CA SER A 15 28.88 46.22 -22.99
C SER A 15 29.05 46.36 -21.46
N THR A 16 29.27 45.29 -20.71
CA THR A 16 29.69 45.39 -19.31
C THR A 16 30.88 44.48 -19.03
N ARG A 17 31.92 45.14 -18.55
CA ARG A 17 33.26 44.70 -18.23
C ARG A 17 33.33 43.55 -17.25
N HIS A 18 34.23 42.60 -17.57
CA HIS A 18 34.78 41.60 -16.65
C HIS A 18 35.53 42.22 -15.49
N ARG A 19 35.23 41.83 -14.29
CA ARG A 19 36.08 42.03 -13.09
C ARG A 19 36.48 40.65 -12.57
N ARG A 20 37.78 40.35 -12.71
CA ARG A 20 38.47 39.18 -12.11
C ARG A 20 38.60 39.41 -10.64
N THR A 21 38.13 38.52 -9.81
CA THR A 21 38.48 38.39 -8.40
C THR A 21 39.19 37.07 -8.16
N THR A 22 40.44 37.15 -7.71
CA THR A 22 41.30 36.07 -7.27
C THR A 22 40.85 35.61 -5.88
N THR A 23 40.54 34.32 -5.71
CA THR A 23 40.35 33.71 -4.39
C THR A 23 41.49 32.79 -4.05
N THR A 24 42.11 33.09 -2.92
CA THR A 24 43.18 32.35 -2.28
C THR A 24 42.65 31.06 -1.65
N LYS A 25 43.38 29.97 -1.88
CA LYS A 25 43.18 28.65 -1.25
C LYS A 25 43.65 28.65 0.19
N SER A 26 42.83 28.27 1.15
CA SER A 26 43.23 27.83 2.48
C SER A 26 42.98 26.32 2.64
N LYS A 27 44.03 25.63 3.10
CA LYS A 27 44.01 24.19 3.44
C LYS A 27 43.33 23.97 4.79
N PRO A 28 42.58 22.89 5.02
CA PRO A 28 42.22 22.48 6.37
C PRO A 28 43.28 21.55 6.99
N SER A 29 43.59 21.82 8.22
CA SER A 29 44.47 21.07 9.12
C SER A 29 43.82 19.75 9.58
N LYS A 30 44.63 18.70 9.63
CA LYS A 30 44.31 17.40 10.25
C LYS A 30 44.39 17.54 11.78
N THR A 31 43.35 17.12 12.48
CA THR A 31 43.41 16.83 13.91
C THR A 31 43.01 15.38 14.13
N THR A 32 43.99 14.59 14.52
CA THR A 32 43.86 13.20 14.98
C THR A 32 43.47 13.23 16.46
N LEU A 33 42.44 12.55 16.84
CA LEU A 33 42.16 12.18 18.23
C LEU A 33 41.85 10.68 18.32
N ASN A 34 42.84 9.98 18.87
CA ASN A 34 42.74 8.65 19.42
C ASN A 34 41.95 8.70 20.72
N ASN A 35 41.01 7.81 20.92
CA ASN A 35 40.67 7.31 22.25
C ASN A 35 40.18 5.87 22.18
N ASN A 36 41.08 4.96 22.55
CA ASN A 36 40.79 3.63 23.02
C ASN A 36 40.15 3.72 24.41
N ALA A 37 39.02 3.09 24.63
CA ALA A 37 38.60 2.66 25.97
C ALA A 37 37.90 1.30 25.86
N LEU A 38 38.62 0.28 26.30
CA LEU A 38 38.16 -1.04 26.65
C LEU A 38 37.23 -0.96 27.89
N PHE A 39 36.07 -1.55 27.83
CA PHE A 39 35.42 -2.08 29.04
C PHE A 39 34.77 -3.41 28.74
N SER A 40 35.39 -4.45 29.30
CA SER A 40 34.86 -5.78 29.48
C SER A 40 33.99 -5.82 30.76
N SER A 41 32.80 -6.37 30.74
CA SER A 41 32.22 -7.02 31.92
C SER A 41 31.22 -8.11 31.54
N SER A 42 31.66 -9.31 31.80
CA SER A 42 30.89 -10.55 31.89
C SER A 42 29.95 -10.53 33.09
N LYS A 43 28.68 -10.96 32.93
CA LYS A 43 27.90 -11.59 34.03
C LYS A 43 26.86 -12.55 33.42
N SER A 44 27.18 -13.77 33.45
CA SER A 44 26.60 -14.94 34.15
C SER A 44 25.09 -15.11 33.99
N CYS A 45 24.75 -16.08 33.10
CA CYS A 45 23.50 -16.85 33.12
C CYS A 45 23.33 -17.64 34.44
N ARG A 46 22.20 -17.46 35.10
CA ARG A 46 21.67 -18.46 36.05
C ARG A 46 20.49 -19.19 35.42
N ARG A 47 20.74 -20.47 35.27
CA ARG A 47 19.77 -21.51 34.90
C ARG A 47 18.94 -21.85 36.15
N LEU A 48 17.63 -21.78 36.10
CA LEU A 48 16.72 -22.34 37.10
C LEU A 48 16.06 -23.58 36.52
N GLU A 49 16.44 -24.70 37.07
CA GLU A 49 15.75 -25.99 36.89
C GLU A 49 14.47 -25.99 37.74
N ALA A 50 13.36 -26.37 37.13
CA ALA A 50 12.11 -26.65 37.81
C ALA A 50 11.78 -28.15 37.71
N THR A 51 11.66 -28.73 38.87
CA THR A 51 11.42 -30.13 39.19
C THR A 51 10.04 -30.63 38.74
N ARG A 52 10.04 -31.90 38.31
CA ARG A 52 8.87 -32.71 37.99
C ARG A 52 8.07 -33.02 39.25
N GLY A 53 6.74 -32.84 39.21
CA GLY A 53 5.78 -33.38 40.15
C GLY A 53 4.66 -34.11 39.40
N GLY A 54 4.67 -35.46 39.48
CA GLY A 54 3.64 -36.31 38.91
C GLY A 54 2.39 -36.36 39.79
N GLY A 55 1.24 -36.33 39.18
CA GLY A 55 -0.05 -36.55 39.82
C GLY A 55 -0.99 -37.30 38.88
N ARG A 56 -0.99 -38.62 39.07
CA ARG A 56 -1.89 -39.58 38.40
C ARG A 56 -3.26 -39.51 39.10
N ARG A 57 -4.33 -39.13 38.37
CA ARG A 57 -5.72 -39.30 38.85
C ARG A 57 -6.45 -40.33 38.00
N GLU A 58 -6.87 -41.40 38.68
CA GLU A 58 -7.75 -42.47 38.20
C GLU A 58 -9.13 -41.94 37.79
N ARG A 59 -9.64 -42.43 36.66
CA ARG A 59 -11.03 -42.27 36.22
C ARG A 59 -11.81 -43.54 36.54
N THR A 60 -12.68 -43.46 37.50
CA THR A 60 -13.72 -44.46 37.76
C THR A 60 -14.83 -44.39 36.68
N LYS A 61 -15.08 -45.54 36.05
CA LYS A 61 -16.19 -45.79 35.15
C LYS A 61 -17.46 -46.05 35.95
N LYS A 62 -18.52 -45.26 35.74
CA LYS A 62 -19.89 -45.62 36.13
C LYS A 62 -20.65 -46.12 34.91
N LYS A 63 -21.07 -47.40 34.97
CA LYS A 63 -22.08 -48.04 34.13
C LYS A 63 -23.44 -47.51 34.53
N ILE A 64 -24.26 -47.07 33.53
CA ILE A 64 -25.72 -46.91 33.71
C ILE A 64 -26.41 -47.72 32.63
N SER A 65 -27.37 -48.48 33.07
CA SER A 65 -28.13 -49.52 32.42
C SER A 65 -29.15 -49.01 31.45
N SER A 66 -29.43 -49.86 30.45
CA SER A 66 -30.46 -49.84 29.45
C SER A 66 -31.89 -49.68 29.97
N PHE A 67 -32.69 -48.85 29.30
CA PHE A 67 -34.17 -48.88 29.34
C PHE A 67 -34.70 -48.82 27.92
N ASP A 68 -35.38 -49.89 27.50
CA ASP A 68 -36.15 -49.97 26.27
C ASP A 68 -37.58 -49.50 26.53
N PRO A 69 -38.19 -48.68 25.66
CA PRO A 69 -39.64 -48.50 25.61
C PRO A 69 -40.28 -49.28 24.44
N PRO A 70 -41.58 -49.54 24.53
CA PRO A 70 -42.24 -50.59 23.73
C PRO A 70 -42.61 -50.15 22.32
N ARG A 71 -42.68 -51.19 21.51
CA ARG A 71 -43.11 -51.22 20.08
C ARG A 71 -44.61 -50.94 19.94
N ALA A 72 -44.98 -49.90 19.16
CA ALA A 72 -46.33 -49.73 18.63
C ALA A 72 -46.36 -49.85 17.09
N THR A 73 -47.15 -50.73 16.63
CA THR A 73 -47.50 -51.05 15.24
C THR A 73 -48.62 -50.14 14.75
N SER A 74 -48.47 -49.44 13.66
CA SER A 74 -49.54 -49.05 12.69
C SER A 74 -48.94 -48.33 11.49
N SER A 75 -49.16 -48.90 10.43
CA SER A 75 -49.90 -48.69 9.17
C SER A 75 -49.15 -47.88 8.09
N SER A 76 -48.84 -48.68 7.08
CA SER A 76 -48.37 -48.39 5.73
C SER A 76 -49.38 -47.52 4.96
N SER A 77 -49.12 -46.20 4.77
CA SER A 77 -49.68 -45.38 3.69
C SER A 77 -49.12 -43.95 3.56
N GLU A 78 -48.15 -43.55 4.37
CA GLU A 78 -47.56 -42.19 4.30
C GLU A 78 -46.09 -42.15 3.86
N GLN A 79 -45.57 -43.23 3.28
CA GLN A 79 -44.15 -43.32 2.91
C GLN A 79 -43.83 -42.96 1.44
N GLN A 80 -44.79 -42.57 0.63
CA GLN A 80 -44.56 -42.25 -0.78
C GLN A 80 -44.51 -40.75 -1.12
N GLU A 81 -44.87 -39.83 -0.22
CA GLU A 81 -44.81 -38.38 -0.46
C GLU A 81 -43.62 -37.65 0.15
N GLN A 82 -42.69 -38.32 0.86
CA GLN A 82 -41.52 -37.68 1.48
C GLN A 82 -40.20 -37.90 0.73
N GLU A 83 -40.17 -38.62 -0.37
CA GLU A 83 -38.92 -38.91 -1.10
C GLU A 83 -38.64 -37.94 -2.27
N GLU A 84 -39.57 -37.07 -2.67
CA GLU A 84 -39.39 -36.08 -3.74
C GLU A 84 -39.01 -34.66 -3.27
N ARG A 85 -38.81 -34.42 -1.99
CA ARG A 85 -38.33 -33.14 -1.47
C ARG A 85 -36.83 -33.10 -1.06
N LYS A 86 -36.02 -34.08 -1.48
CA LYS A 86 -34.54 -34.02 -1.36
C LYS A 86 -33.92 -33.48 -2.61
N THR A 87 -34.38 -32.32 -3.07
CA THR A 87 -33.75 -31.65 -4.19
C THR A 87 -33.22 -30.29 -3.78
N ASN A 88 -31.91 -30.13 -3.96
CA ASN A 88 -31.20 -28.87 -4.14
C ASN A 88 -31.18 -27.89 -2.96
N THR A 89 -30.59 -28.29 -1.87
CA THR A 89 -29.78 -27.32 -1.13
C THR A 89 -28.50 -27.08 -1.92
N PRO A 90 -28.22 -25.85 -2.38
CA PRO A 90 -26.94 -25.57 -3.02
C PRO A 90 -25.83 -25.95 -2.03
N ASN A 91 -24.88 -26.72 -2.51
CA ASN A 91 -23.70 -27.13 -1.76
C ASN A 91 -22.89 -25.90 -1.35
N THR A 92 -23.17 -25.35 -0.16
CA THR A 92 -22.50 -24.17 0.44
C THR A 92 -21.05 -24.44 0.84
N LYS A 93 -20.48 -25.57 0.43
CA LYS A 93 -19.05 -25.90 0.69
C LYS A 93 -18.05 -25.20 -0.24
N ASN A 94 -18.51 -24.41 -1.21
CA ASN A 94 -17.69 -23.57 -2.06
C ASN A 94 -17.90 -22.07 -1.80
N ALA A 95 -18.24 -21.65 -0.60
CA ALA A 95 -17.98 -20.29 -0.17
C ALA A 95 -16.44 -20.14 -0.15
N MET A 96 -15.87 -19.65 -1.26
CA MET A 96 -14.46 -19.28 -1.31
C MET A 96 -14.23 -18.31 -0.17
N ASN A 97 -13.43 -18.74 0.82
CA ASN A 97 -12.96 -17.85 1.88
C ASN A 97 -12.20 -16.69 1.21
N PHE A 98 -12.90 -15.60 0.99
CA PHE A 98 -12.30 -14.38 0.48
C PHE A 98 -11.61 -13.69 1.66
N ASP A 99 -10.28 -13.60 1.60
CA ASP A 99 -9.52 -12.89 2.63
C ASP A 99 -9.86 -11.40 2.60
N VAL A 100 -10.30 -10.86 3.73
CA VAL A 100 -10.50 -9.41 3.93
C VAL A 100 -9.25 -8.66 3.50
N PRO A 101 -9.36 -7.55 2.73
CA PRO A 101 -8.21 -6.73 2.39
C PRO A 101 -7.37 -6.38 3.63
N LYS A 102 -6.11 -6.83 3.63
CA LYS A 102 -5.19 -6.63 4.79
C LYS A 102 -4.69 -5.20 4.88
N VAL A 103 -4.70 -4.49 3.75
CA VAL A 103 -4.32 -3.09 3.66
C VAL A 103 -5.57 -2.24 3.43
N VAL A 104 -5.90 -1.37 4.37
CA VAL A 104 -6.81 -0.26 4.17
C VAL A 104 -5.99 1.01 4.37
N LYS A 105 -5.66 1.67 3.26
CA LYS A 105 -4.81 2.86 3.25
C LYS A 105 -5.66 4.11 3.04
N ILE A 106 -5.47 5.11 3.88
CA ILE A 106 -6.01 6.46 3.71
C ILE A 106 -4.84 7.38 3.36
N CYS A 107 -4.84 7.89 2.13
CA CYS A 107 -3.74 8.64 1.55
C CYS A 107 -4.00 10.15 1.53
N GLY A 108 -2.93 10.96 1.43
CA GLY A 108 -3.00 12.40 1.41
C GLY A 108 -3.39 12.98 2.77
N ILE A 109 -2.85 12.42 3.83
CA ILE A 109 -2.94 12.95 5.18
C ILE A 109 -2.04 14.18 5.28
N THR A 110 -2.60 15.30 5.75
CA THR A 110 -1.89 16.59 5.82
C THR A 110 -1.63 17.07 7.24
N THR A 111 -2.32 16.52 8.22
CA THR A 111 -2.21 16.90 9.64
C THR A 111 -2.18 15.69 10.57
N ALA A 112 -1.75 15.88 11.81
CA ALA A 112 -1.84 14.86 12.86
C ALA A 112 -3.31 14.55 13.22
N GLU A 113 -4.20 15.52 13.06
CA GLU A 113 -5.65 15.40 13.22
C GLU A 113 -6.21 14.41 12.20
N ASP A 114 -5.96 14.64 10.90
CA ASP A 114 -6.38 13.74 9.82
C ASP A 114 -5.81 12.33 10.02
N CYS A 115 -4.59 12.24 10.55
CA CYS A 115 -3.98 10.96 10.88
C CYS A 115 -4.77 10.21 11.96
N ARG A 116 -5.18 10.89 13.03
CA ARG A 116 -6.04 10.31 14.08
C ARG A 116 -7.38 9.85 13.51
N VAL A 117 -8.03 10.72 12.72
CA VAL A 117 -9.28 10.35 12.03
C VAL A 117 -9.11 9.06 11.25
N ALA A 118 -8.06 8.93 10.45
CA ALA A 118 -7.78 7.72 9.66
C ALA A 118 -7.53 6.49 10.56
N ILE A 119 -6.73 6.65 11.62
CA ILE A 119 -6.43 5.57 12.58
C ILE A 119 -7.71 5.12 13.30
N ASP A 120 -8.48 6.03 13.84
CA ASP A 120 -9.71 5.73 14.61
C ASP A 120 -10.79 5.10 13.73
N SER A 121 -10.82 5.45 12.44
CA SER A 121 -11.70 4.80 11.45
C SER A 121 -11.27 3.37 11.10
N GLY A 122 -10.03 2.99 11.40
CA GLY A 122 -9.58 1.62 11.17
C GLY A 122 -8.57 1.44 10.04
N ALA A 123 -7.97 2.50 9.51
CA ALA A 123 -6.90 2.39 8.53
C ALA A 123 -5.71 1.61 9.09
N SER A 124 -5.08 0.80 8.26
CA SER A 124 -3.82 0.10 8.56
C SER A 124 -2.60 0.84 8.03
N HIS A 125 -2.79 1.68 7.03
CA HIS A 125 -1.74 2.48 6.39
C HIS A 125 -2.20 3.94 6.24
N VAL A 126 -1.27 4.86 6.44
CA VAL A 126 -1.50 6.32 6.35
C VAL A 126 -0.52 6.91 5.34
N GLY A 127 -1.03 7.51 4.25
CA GLY A 127 -0.22 8.06 3.17
C GLY A 127 0.05 9.56 3.34
N MET A 128 1.32 9.97 3.20
CA MET A 128 1.80 11.35 3.20
C MET A 128 2.43 11.66 1.85
N ILE A 129 1.95 12.68 1.15
CA ILE A 129 2.45 13.06 -0.18
C ILE A 129 3.55 14.11 0.01
N LEU A 130 4.79 13.77 -0.36
CA LEU A 130 5.93 14.69 -0.23
C LEU A 130 6.15 15.56 -1.47
N TRP A 131 5.39 15.33 -2.52
CA TRP A 131 5.49 16.06 -3.79
C TRP A 131 4.87 17.46 -3.71
N PRO A 132 5.65 18.56 -3.86
CA PRO A 132 5.17 19.92 -3.59
C PRO A 132 4.02 20.40 -4.48
N LYS A 133 3.85 19.80 -5.69
CA LYS A 133 2.77 20.17 -6.62
C LYS A 133 1.41 19.58 -6.24
N SER A 134 1.34 18.68 -5.26
CA SER A 134 0.09 18.14 -4.79
C SER A 134 -0.62 19.10 -3.83
N LYS A 135 -1.94 19.29 -3.98
CA LYS A 135 -2.74 20.06 -3.02
C LYS A 135 -2.76 19.46 -1.60
N ARG A 136 -2.38 18.18 -1.49
CA ARG A 136 -2.25 17.43 -0.22
C ARG A 136 -0.79 17.18 0.17
N SER A 137 0.12 18.01 -0.33
CA SER A 137 1.53 17.89 0.00
C SER A 137 1.82 18.25 1.45
N VAL A 138 2.81 17.57 2.03
CA VAL A 138 3.36 17.87 3.34
C VAL A 138 4.89 17.98 3.26
N ASP A 139 5.46 18.86 4.06
CA ASP A 139 6.89 18.92 4.30
C ASP A 139 7.34 17.84 5.30
N ILE A 140 8.65 17.66 5.44
CA ILE A 140 9.24 16.64 6.33
C ILE A 140 8.83 16.84 7.79
N GLU A 141 8.72 18.08 8.26
CA GLU A 141 8.36 18.36 9.66
C GLU A 141 6.89 17.98 9.96
N ARG A 142 5.98 18.21 9.01
CA ARG A 142 4.60 17.71 9.12
C ARG A 142 4.55 16.20 9.03
N ALA A 143 5.30 15.60 8.11
CA ALA A 143 5.38 14.15 7.98
C ALA A 143 5.87 13.49 9.27
N LYS A 144 6.88 14.03 9.94
CA LYS A 144 7.34 13.56 11.27
C LYS A 144 6.23 13.61 12.34
N LYS A 145 5.40 14.66 12.34
CA LYS A 145 4.26 14.77 13.28
C LYS A 145 3.22 13.69 13.01
N ILE A 146 2.94 13.40 11.72
CA ILE A 146 2.02 12.33 11.32
C ILE A 146 2.58 10.97 11.71
N VAL A 147 3.87 10.69 11.47
CA VAL A 147 4.52 9.44 11.89
C VAL A 147 4.44 9.24 13.39
N LYS A 148 4.69 10.29 14.20
CA LYS A 148 4.53 10.22 15.66
C LYS A 148 3.11 9.86 16.08
N GLU A 149 2.10 10.27 15.32
CA GLU A 149 0.72 9.89 15.59
C GLU A 149 0.48 8.40 15.30
N CYS A 150 1.08 7.85 14.22
CA CYS A 150 1.04 6.42 13.95
C CYS A 150 1.70 5.59 15.07
N GLU A 151 2.82 6.06 15.63
CA GLU A 151 3.54 5.39 16.74
C GLU A 151 2.74 5.30 18.03
N LYS A 152 1.85 6.26 18.30
CA LYS A 152 1.02 6.28 19.50
C LYS A 152 -0.07 5.22 19.52
N SER A 153 -0.42 4.63 18.38
CA SER A 153 -1.42 3.59 18.30
C SER A 153 -0.94 2.34 19.03
N LYS A 154 -1.61 1.99 20.14
CA LYS A 154 -1.27 0.82 20.97
C LYS A 154 -2.02 -0.45 20.57
N GLU A 155 -3.18 -0.29 19.96
CA GLU A 155 -4.08 -1.41 19.63
C GLU A 155 -3.65 -2.16 18.38
N ARG A 156 -2.98 -1.47 17.46
CA ARG A 156 -2.53 -2.03 16.18
C ARG A 156 -1.36 -1.25 15.60
N VAL A 157 -0.56 -1.93 14.78
CA VAL A 157 0.53 -1.31 14.04
C VAL A 157 -0.04 -0.52 12.86
N ILE A 158 0.18 0.78 12.84
CA ILE A 158 -0.16 1.67 11.73
C ILE A 158 1.10 1.91 10.91
N THR A 159 1.01 1.71 9.61
CA THR A 159 2.16 1.88 8.70
C THR A 159 2.11 3.26 8.03
N PRO A 160 3.06 4.16 8.32
CA PRO A 160 3.20 5.39 7.54
C PRO A 160 3.75 5.07 6.15
N VAL A 161 3.26 5.79 5.14
CA VAL A 161 3.67 5.64 3.74
C VAL A 161 4.02 7.01 3.18
N ALA A 162 5.29 7.21 2.84
CA ALA A 162 5.77 8.41 2.16
C ALA A 162 5.64 8.22 0.64
N VAL A 163 4.93 9.13 -0.02
CA VAL A 163 4.67 9.08 -1.48
C VAL A 163 5.65 9.99 -2.19
N PHE A 164 6.42 9.41 -3.10
CA PHE A 164 7.48 10.03 -3.89
C PHE A 164 7.12 10.06 -5.37
N VAL A 165 7.51 11.14 -6.06
CA VAL A 165 7.23 11.36 -7.49
C VAL A 165 8.51 11.66 -8.27
N ASP A 166 9.26 12.68 -7.85
CA ASP A 166 10.41 13.22 -8.58
C ASP A 166 11.76 12.96 -7.84
N GLU A 167 11.75 12.22 -6.72
CA GLU A 167 12.93 11.97 -5.90
C GLU A 167 13.74 10.76 -6.39
N ASP A 168 15.08 10.86 -6.29
CA ASP A 168 16.00 9.76 -6.53
C ASP A 168 16.08 8.78 -5.35
N GLY A 169 16.68 7.61 -5.58
CA GLY A 169 16.73 6.52 -4.59
C GLY A 169 17.48 6.88 -3.31
N ALA A 170 18.53 7.71 -3.40
CA ALA A 170 19.29 8.14 -2.23
C ALA A 170 18.46 9.10 -1.36
N THR A 171 17.76 10.03 -2.00
CA THR A 171 16.82 10.96 -1.34
C THR A 171 15.67 10.20 -0.70
N ILE A 172 15.04 9.26 -1.43
CA ILE A 172 13.98 8.40 -0.88
C ILE A 172 14.45 7.63 0.33
N ALA A 173 15.64 7.00 0.26
CA ALA A 173 16.21 6.24 1.35
C ALA A 173 16.46 7.13 2.58
N LYS A 174 17.09 8.30 2.39
CA LYS A 174 17.35 9.28 3.45
C LYS A 174 16.06 9.74 4.14
N ILE A 175 15.03 10.10 3.37
CA ILE A 175 13.76 10.56 3.92
C ILE A 175 13.06 9.45 4.71
N CYS A 176 13.03 8.22 4.18
CA CYS A 176 12.44 7.09 4.91
C CYS A 176 13.18 6.78 6.22
N GLU A 177 14.52 6.92 6.25
CA GLU A 177 15.31 6.76 7.46
C GLU A 177 15.05 7.89 8.46
N GLU A 178 14.94 9.13 7.99
CA GLU A 178 14.66 10.31 8.82
C GLU A 178 13.25 10.26 9.43
N LEU A 179 12.27 9.78 8.68
CA LEU A 179 10.91 9.57 9.19
C LEU A 179 10.82 8.38 10.16
N GLY A 180 11.68 7.37 9.99
CA GLY A 180 11.76 6.22 10.89
C GLY A 180 10.47 5.37 10.92
N TYR A 181 10.19 4.74 12.06
CA TYR A 181 9.00 3.94 12.38
C TYR A 181 8.49 3.06 11.23
N ASN A 182 9.39 2.31 10.57
CA ASN A 182 9.00 1.41 9.49
C ASN A 182 8.21 2.11 8.35
N THR A 183 8.56 3.36 8.05
CA THR A 183 7.94 4.11 6.96
C THR A 183 8.16 3.42 5.62
N HIS A 184 7.07 3.14 4.89
CA HIS A 184 7.12 2.56 3.55
C HIS A 184 7.30 3.67 2.50
N ALA A 185 8.03 3.37 1.43
CA ALA A 185 8.14 4.23 0.26
C ALA A 185 7.11 3.86 -0.80
N GLN A 186 6.25 4.78 -1.22
CA GLN A 186 5.38 4.61 -2.39
C GLN A 186 5.98 5.37 -3.58
N LEU A 187 6.32 4.64 -4.64
CA LEU A 187 6.95 5.16 -5.85
C LEU A 187 5.87 5.43 -6.89
N HIS A 188 5.44 6.70 -6.99
CA HIS A 188 4.30 7.10 -7.82
C HIS A 188 4.71 7.70 -9.17
N GLY A 189 5.78 8.50 -9.22
CA GLY A 189 6.29 9.10 -10.46
C GLY A 189 7.37 8.24 -11.14
N ASP A 190 7.68 8.56 -12.39
CA ASP A 190 8.64 7.80 -13.21
C ASP A 190 10.04 7.82 -12.61
N LEU A 191 10.50 8.99 -12.16
CA LEU A 191 11.83 9.12 -11.57
C LEU A 191 11.94 8.32 -10.27
N ALA A 192 10.93 8.41 -9.40
CA ALA A 192 10.86 7.61 -8.19
C ALA A 192 10.81 6.10 -8.50
N ARG A 193 10.05 5.68 -9.53
CA ARG A 193 9.98 4.26 -9.95
C ARG A 193 11.31 3.75 -10.47
N GLN A 194 12.05 4.52 -11.27
CA GLN A 194 13.38 4.17 -11.77
C GLN A 194 14.39 3.98 -10.64
N SER A 195 14.21 4.70 -9.55
CA SER A 195 15.07 4.65 -8.38
C SER A 195 14.94 3.38 -7.55
N LEU A 196 14.04 2.46 -7.89
CA LEU A 196 13.79 1.22 -7.12
C LEU A 196 15.08 0.44 -6.84
N LYS A 197 15.98 0.34 -7.84
CA LYS A 197 17.25 -0.39 -7.73
C LYS A 197 18.19 0.17 -6.64
N ASP A 198 18.08 1.46 -6.37
CA ASP A 198 18.94 2.20 -5.44
C ASP A 198 18.36 2.28 -4.02
N ILE A 199 17.12 1.80 -3.82
CA ILE A 199 16.46 1.81 -2.52
C ILE A 199 16.86 0.57 -1.71
N PRO A 200 17.40 0.73 -0.48
CA PRO A 200 17.79 -0.38 0.38
C PRO A 200 16.65 -1.36 0.67
N GLN A 201 16.96 -2.66 0.75
CA GLN A 201 15.99 -3.75 0.98
C GLN A 201 15.19 -3.61 2.28
N LYS A 202 15.74 -2.95 3.29
CA LYS A 202 15.07 -2.69 4.58
C LYS A 202 13.84 -1.81 4.44
N ILE A 203 13.82 -0.90 3.44
CA ILE A 203 12.68 -0.02 3.16
C ILE A 203 11.64 -0.81 2.37
N LYS A 204 10.42 -0.89 2.87
CA LYS A 204 9.29 -1.52 2.18
C LYS A 204 8.79 -0.62 1.07
N VAL A 205 8.48 -1.20 -0.09
CA VAL A 205 8.11 -0.43 -1.28
C VAL A 205 6.72 -0.82 -1.77
N ILE A 206 5.93 0.22 -2.05
CA ILE A 206 4.69 0.17 -2.81
C ILE A 206 5.00 0.75 -4.19
N TRP A 207 4.91 -0.07 -5.23
CA TRP A 207 5.12 0.34 -6.62
C TRP A 207 3.79 0.71 -7.26
N VAL A 208 3.69 1.91 -7.85
CA VAL A 208 2.45 2.37 -8.48
C VAL A 208 2.46 2.08 -9.98
N CYS A 209 1.41 1.42 -10.46
CA CYS A 209 1.06 1.29 -11.87
C CYS A 209 -0.16 2.16 -12.15
N SER A 210 -0.19 2.81 -13.30
CA SER A 210 -1.34 3.58 -13.77
C SER A 210 -2.20 2.73 -14.72
N ALA A 211 -3.51 2.79 -14.56
CA ALA A 211 -4.48 2.22 -15.49
C ALA A 211 -5.22 3.36 -16.21
N ASP A 212 -5.45 3.20 -17.51
CA ASP A 212 -6.30 4.14 -18.27
C ASP A 212 -7.79 3.95 -17.95
N GLU A 213 -8.65 4.75 -18.52
CA GLU A 213 -10.10 4.72 -18.31
C GLU A 213 -10.71 3.34 -18.61
N SER A 214 -10.12 2.62 -19.58
CA SER A 214 -10.55 1.26 -19.96
C SER A 214 -10.07 0.16 -19.01
N GLY A 215 -9.34 0.48 -17.96
CA GLY A 215 -8.75 -0.48 -17.01
C GLY A 215 -7.45 -1.13 -17.50
N LYS A 216 -6.87 -0.67 -18.62
CA LYS A 216 -5.60 -1.18 -19.13
C LYS A 216 -4.43 -0.50 -18.42
N ILE A 217 -3.48 -1.31 -17.93
CA ILE A 217 -2.25 -0.77 -17.33
C ILE A 217 -1.38 -0.12 -18.41
N VAL A 218 -1.08 1.17 -18.22
CA VAL A 218 -0.34 2.01 -19.17
C VAL A 218 0.96 2.59 -18.57
N THR A 219 1.40 2.08 -17.42
CA THR A 219 2.67 2.53 -16.83
C THR A 219 3.79 2.26 -17.80
N GLU A 220 4.39 3.35 -18.27
CA GLU A 220 5.55 3.33 -19.13
C GLU A 220 6.82 3.47 -18.30
N MET A 221 7.89 2.81 -18.79
CA MET A 221 9.21 3.04 -18.24
C MET A 221 10.00 3.92 -19.19
N PRO A 222 10.71 4.89 -18.65
CA PRO A 222 11.57 5.74 -19.47
C PRO A 222 12.61 4.90 -20.23
N GLY A 223 12.64 5.09 -21.56
CA GLY A 223 13.57 4.38 -22.45
C GLY A 223 13.06 3.08 -23.05
N GLU A 224 11.86 2.60 -22.68
CA GLU A 224 11.21 1.49 -23.40
C GLU A 224 10.66 1.96 -24.76
N SER A 225 10.87 1.14 -25.79
CA SER A 225 10.18 1.32 -27.07
C SER A 225 8.71 0.88 -26.96
N GLU A 226 7.86 1.37 -27.87
CA GLU A 226 6.46 0.94 -27.96
C GLU A 226 6.31 -0.58 -28.14
N GLU A 227 7.27 -1.23 -28.84
CA GLU A 227 7.28 -2.68 -29.04
C GLU A 227 7.63 -3.43 -27.76
N GLU A 228 8.60 -2.95 -26.99
CA GLU A 228 8.94 -3.52 -25.66
C GLU A 228 7.78 -3.35 -24.69
N LEU A 229 7.14 -2.19 -24.69
CA LEU A 229 5.94 -1.91 -23.90
C LEU A 229 4.77 -2.84 -24.28
N ALA A 230 4.53 -3.04 -25.59
CA ALA A 230 3.50 -3.95 -26.10
C ALA A 230 3.80 -5.42 -25.73
N SER A 231 5.05 -5.86 -25.85
CA SER A 231 5.50 -7.20 -25.47
C SER A 231 5.30 -7.42 -23.96
N ARG A 232 5.69 -6.46 -23.13
CA ARG A 232 5.52 -6.49 -21.69
C ARG A 232 4.04 -6.54 -21.29
N ARG A 233 3.18 -5.73 -21.93
CA ARG A 233 1.73 -5.75 -21.72
C ARG A 233 1.14 -7.13 -22.04
N LYS A 234 1.59 -7.76 -23.13
CA LYS A 234 1.17 -9.12 -23.53
C LYS A 234 1.57 -10.15 -22.47
N GLU A 235 2.80 -10.09 -21.96
CA GLU A 235 3.29 -10.98 -20.91
C GLU A 235 2.53 -10.76 -19.57
N MET A 236 2.26 -9.50 -19.21
CA MET A 236 1.44 -9.17 -18.05
C MET A 236 0.02 -9.75 -18.13
N LEU A 237 -0.58 -9.73 -19.31
CA LEU A 237 -1.95 -10.17 -19.54
C LEU A 237 -2.08 -11.68 -19.69
N SER A 238 -1.03 -12.40 -20.13
CA SER A 238 -1.05 -13.86 -20.30
C SER A 238 -1.17 -14.59 -18.95
N GLY A 239 -0.72 -13.99 -17.86
CA GLY A 239 -0.74 -14.59 -16.51
C GLY A 239 0.17 -15.83 -16.37
N GLU A 240 0.88 -16.22 -17.43
CA GLU A 240 1.71 -17.44 -17.45
C GLU A 240 2.99 -17.30 -16.62
N LYS A 241 3.52 -16.08 -16.55
CA LYS A 241 4.62 -15.73 -15.63
C LYS A 241 4.18 -14.53 -14.84
N GLY A 242 4.13 -14.64 -13.53
CA GLY A 242 3.83 -13.50 -12.69
C GLY A 242 4.68 -12.29 -13.10
N TRP A 243 4.05 -11.14 -13.33
CA TRP A 243 4.76 -9.93 -13.68
C TRP A 243 5.81 -9.64 -12.60
N LYS A 244 7.03 -9.61 -13.03
CA LYS A 244 8.14 -9.12 -12.21
C LYS A 244 8.47 -7.75 -12.76
N ALA A 245 8.77 -6.81 -11.88
CA ALA A 245 9.39 -5.56 -12.34
C ALA A 245 10.53 -5.93 -13.29
N PRO A 246 10.66 -5.29 -14.46
CA PRO A 246 11.65 -5.66 -15.46
C PRO A 246 13.02 -5.90 -14.83
N ILE A 247 13.72 -6.90 -15.33
CA ILE A 247 14.99 -7.40 -14.76
C ILE A 247 16.05 -6.28 -14.62
N ASP A 248 16.02 -5.30 -15.54
CA ASP A 248 16.95 -4.16 -15.52
C ASP A 248 16.70 -3.18 -14.39
N TRP A 249 15.47 -3.15 -13.85
CA TRP A 249 15.12 -2.38 -12.65
C TRP A 249 15.47 -3.13 -11.37
N VAL A 250 15.72 -4.42 -11.51
CA VAL A 250 15.93 -5.38 -10.44
C VAL A 250 17.40 -5.74 -10.27
N ASN A 251 18.29 -5.26 -11.16
CA ASN A 251 19.72 -5.50 -11.09
C ASN A 251 20.46 -4.74 -9.98
N GLY A 252 19.71 -3.89 -9.23
CA GLY A 252 20.19 -3.33 -7.97
C GLY A 252 20.04 -4.30 -6.80
N PRO A 253 20.32 -3.87 -5.57
CA PRO A 253 20.18 -4.68 -4.36
C PRO A 253 18.74 -5.12 -4.09
N ARG A 254 17.75 -4.54 -4.79
CA ARG A 254 16.33 -4.82 -4.59
C ARG A 254 15.74 -5.60 -5.76
N LYS A 255 15.28 -6.82 -5.50
CA LYS A 255 14.75 -7.73 -6.52
C LYS A 255 13.21 -7.81 -6.59
N THR A 256 12.47 -7.31 -5.60
CA THR A 256 11.00 -7.38 -5.57
C THR A 256 10.41 -6.25 -4.72
N VAL A 257 9.23 -5.78 -5.10
CA VAL A 257 8.45 -4.82 -4.31
C VAL A 257 7.55 -5.53 -3.30
N ASP A 258 7.15 -4.83 -2.24
CA ASP A 258 6.27 -5.41 -1.23
C ASP A 258 4.82 -5.42 -1.70
N TYR A 259 4.36 -4.34 -2.32
CA TYR A 259 3.04 -4.23 -2.95
C TYR A 259 3.14 -3.57 -4.32
N VAL A 260 2.24 -3.93 -5.22
CA VAL A 260 1.89 -3.13 -6.39
C VAL A 260 0.59 -2.39 -6.08
N LEU A 261 0.54 -1.08 -6.37
CA LEU A 261 -0.68 -0.29 -6.27
C LEU A 261 -1.11 0.10 -7.68
N ILE A 262 -2.39 -0.08 -7.99
CA ILE A 262 -2.95 0.30 -9.29
C ILE A 262 -3.88 1.48 -9.08
N ASP A 263 -3.56 2.60 -9.73
CA ASP A 263 -4.30 3.88 -9.70
C ASP A 263 -4.72 4.29 -11.11
N GLY A 264 -5.77 5.09 -11.25
CA GLY A 264 -6.11 5.70 -12.54
C GLY A 264 -5.03 6.66 -13.03
N VAL A 265 -4.92 6.86 -14.33
CA VAL A 265 -3.95 7.80 -14.96
C VAL A 265 -4.10 9.22 -14.42
N ASN A 266 -5.33 9.64 -14.08
CA ASN A 266 -5.63 10.92 -13.45
C ASN A 266 -5.53 10.83 -11.92
N ALA A 267 -4.40 10.36 -11.40
CA ALA A 267 -4.20 10.12 -9.98
C ALA A 267 -4.61 11.32 -9.11
N GLY A 268 -5.49 11.05 -8.13
CA GLY A 268 -6.01 12.07 -7.21
C GLY A 268 -7.17 12.92 -7.74
N SER A 269 -7.65 12.71 -8.97
CA SER A 269 -8.86 13.34 -9.50
C SER A 269 -10.13 12.83 -8.81
N GLY A 270 -10.15 11.58 -8.39
CA GLY A 270 -11.32 10.88 -7.87
C GLY A 270 -12.15 10.20 -8.95
N GLU A 271 -11.67 10.20 -10.20
CA GLU A 271 -12.32 9.51 -11.31
C GLU A 271 -12.12 8.00 -11.24
N LYS A 272 -13.18 7.25 -11.53
CA LYS A 272 -13.21 5.78 -11.60
C LYS A 272 -12.81 5.35 -13.00
N PHE A 273 -11.99 4.31 -13.12
CA PHE A 273 -11.76 3.58 -14.38
C PHE A 273 -12.60 2.29 -14.44
N GLU A 274 -12.69 1.62 -15.60
CA GLU A 274 -13.46 0.37 -15.76
C GLU A 274 -12.76 -0.79 -15.07
N TRP A 275 -13.16 -1.07 -13.83
CA TRP A 275 -12.56 -2.12 -13.00
C TRP A 275 -12.71 -3.52 -13.56
N GLU A 276 -13.80 -3.80 -14.25
CA GLU A 276 -14.13 -5.12 -14.83
C GLU A 276 -13.08 -5.56 -15.85
N ASN A 277 -12.43 -4.61 -16.49
CA ASN A 277 -11.39 -4.86 -17.50
C ASN A 277 -9.99 -4.97 -16.89
N LEU A 278 -9.82 -4.63 -15.61
CA LEU A 278 -8.52 -4.64 -14.97
C LEU A 278 -7.97 -6.06 -14.81
N LYS A 279 -6.83 -6.31 -15.42
CA LYS A 279 -6.09 -7.58 -15.30
C LYS A 279 -4.81 -7.35 -14.52
N VAL A 280 -4.80 -7.82 -13.29
CA VAL A 280 -3.65 -7.70 -12.41
C VAL A 280 -2.76 -8.93 -12.55
N PRO A 281 -1.46 -8.77 -12.88
CA PRO A 281 -0.54 -9.89 -13.02
C PRO A 281 -0.35 -10.63 -11.69
N LYS A 282 -0.41 -11.94 -11.72
CA LYS A 282 -0.15 -12.78 -10.53
C LYS A 282 1.33 -12.74 -10.18
N GLY A 283 1.63 -12.68 -8.88
CA GLY A 283 3.01 -12.74 -8.39
C GLY A 283 3.86 -11.49 -8.64
N CYS A 284 3.24 -10.35 -8.97
CA CYS A 284 3.93 -9.08 -9.23
C CYS A 284 4.59 -8.45 -7.99
N SER A 285 4.27 -8.92 -6.80
CA SER A 285 4.81 -8.40 -5.53
C SER A 285 4.86 -9.49 -4.46
N ARG A 286 5.49 -9.19 -3.32
CA ARG A 286 5.59 -10.13 -2.19
C ARG A 286 4.29 -10.31 -1.43
N LYS A 287 3.48 -9.26 -1.31
CA LYS A 287 2.30 -9.20 -0.43
C LYS A 287 0.99 -8.99 -1.19
N GLY A 288 1.07 -8.93 -2.52
CA GLY A 288 -0.08 -8.73 -3.38
C GLY A 288 -0.24 -7.27 -3.84
N TRP A 289 -1.45 -6.88 -4.19
CA TRP A 289 -1.72 -5.61 -4.83
C TRP A 289 -2.80 -4.79 -4.10
N ILE A 290 -2.76 -3.49 -4.31
CA ILE A 290 -3.63 -2.49 -3.70
C ILE A 290 -4.39 -1.80 -4.83
N LEU A 291 -5.72 -1.72 -4.71
CA LEU A 291 -6.56 -0.96 -5.62
C LEU A 291 -6.66 0.48 -5.16
N ALA A 292 -6.44 1.41 -6.08
CA ALA A 292 -6.66 2.85 -5.92
C ALA A 292 -7.46 3.39 -7.11
N GLY A 293 -7.63 4.71 -7.20
CA GLY A 293 -8.33 5.39 -8.29
C GLY A 293 -9.83 5.43 -8.12
N GLY A 294 -10.38 6.60 -7.81
CA GLY A 294 -11.80 6.87 -7.74
C GLY A 294 -12.58 6.11 -6.68
N LEU A 295 -11.92 5.51 -5.69
CA LEU A 295 -12.60 4.82 -4.59
C LEU A 295 -13.29 5.82 -3.65
N THR A 296 -14.52 5.47 -3.26
CA THR A 296 -15.35 6.20 -2.30
C THR A 296 -16.04 5.21 -1.35
N PRO A 297 -16.65 5.67 -0.25
CA PRO A 297 -17.45 4.79 0.60
C PRO A 297 -18.55 4.03 -0.15
N GLU A 298 -19.13 4.66 -1.19
CA GLU A 298 -20.29 4.13 -1.93
C GLU A 298 -19.89 2.99 -2.88
N ASN A 299 -18.68 3.05 -3.48
CA ASN A 299 -18.25 2.10 -4.52
C ASN A 299 -17.24 1.05 -4.06
N CYS A 300 -16.59 1.25 -2.89
CA CYS A 300 -15.49 0.38 -2.44
C CYS A 300 -15.90 -1.07 -2.19
N SER A 301 -17.15 -1.31 -1.74
CA SER A 301 -17.66 -2.68 -1.55
C SER A 301 -17.74 -3.46 -2.86
N GLU A 302 -18.25 -2.84 -3.92
CA GLU A 302 -18.32 -3.44 -5.26
C GLU A 302 -16.90 -3.74 -5.77
N ALA A 303 -16.02 -2.76 -5.70
CA ALA A 303 -14.63 -2.91 -6.13
C ALA A 303 -13.92 -4.07 -5.42
N VAL A 304 -14.11 -4.22 -4.12
CA VAL A 304 -13.53 -5.31 -3.32
C VAL A 304 -14.12 -6.67 -3.72
N MET A 305 -15.42 -6.76 -3.92
CA MET A 305 -16.09 -8.02 -4.31
C MET A 305 -15.68 -8.49 -5.70
N VAL A 306 -15.58 -7.56 -6.65
CA VAL A 306 -15.27 -7.86 -8.07
C VAL A 306 -13.80 -8.20 -8.24
N LEU A 307 -12.90 -7.35 -7.74
CA LEU A 307 -11.47 -7.42 -8.01
C LEU A 307 -10.65 -8.19 -6.98
N ARG A 308 -11.19 -8.36 -5.78
CA ARG A 308 -10.54 -9.07 -4.66
C ARG A 308 -9.09 -8.64 -4.41
N PRO A 309 -8.82 -7.33 -4.25
CA PRO A 309 -7.48 -6.84 -4.00
C PRO A 309 -6.99 -7.24 -2.60
N ASN A 310 -5.67 -7.32 -2.41
CA ASN A 310 -5.09 -7.53 -1.09
C ASN A 310 -5.17 -6.28 -0.20
N GLY A 311 -5.44 -5.13 -0.80
CA GLY A 311 -5.65 -3.86 -0.12
C GLY A 311 -6.38 -2.85 -0.98
N VAL A 312 -6.81 -1.76 -0.34
CA VAL A 312 -7.44 -0.60 -0.98
C VAL A 312 -6.75 0.68 -0.52
N ASP A 313 -6.71 1.67 -1.40
CA ASP A 313 -6.16 3.01 -1.13
C ASP A 313 -7.16 4.09 -1.54
N VAL A 314 -7.45 5.01 -0.65
CA VAL A 314 -8.36 6.12 -0.90
C VAL A 314 -7.73 7.44 -0.49
N ALA A 315 -7.90 8.48 -1.32
CA ALA A 315 -7.41 9.82 -1.02
C ALA A 315 -8.55 10.85 -0.97
N SER A 316 -9.03 11.32 -2.12
CA SER A 316 -10.08 12.35 -2.23
C SER A 316 -11.46 11.85 -1.80
N GLY A 317 -11.79 10.58 -2.05
CA GLY A 317 -13.11 10.01 -1.78
C GLY A 317 -13.54 10.02 -0.29
N VAL A 318 -12.60 10.24 0.63
CA VAL A 318 -12.89 10.37 2.07
C VAL A 318 -12.54 11.76 2.62
N CYS A 319 -12.38 12.75 1.74
CA CYS A 319 -12.21 14.15 2.15
C CYS A 319 -13.56 14.87 2.25
N ASP A 320 -13.52 16.01 2.91
CA ASP A 320 -14.58 17.03 2.86
C ASP A 320 -14.64 17.70 1.47
N GLU A 321 -15.42 18.76 1.34
CA GLU A 321 -15.59 19.52 0.09
C GLU A 321 -14.31 20.18 -0.40
N SER A 322 -13.33 20.46 0.48
CA SER A 322 -12.02 21.00 0.09
C SER A 322 -11.21 19.97 -0.72
N GLY A 323 -11.51 18.69 -0.56
CA GLY A 323 -10.76 17.56 -1.12
C GLY A 323 -9.37 17.40 -0.48
N VAL A 324 -9.16 17.98 0.73
CA VAL A 324 -7.88 17.93 1.47
C VAL A 324 -8.08 17.35 2.86
N VAL A 325 -8.97 17.91 3.67
CA VAL A 325 -9.24 17.51 5.07
C VAL A 325 -10.03 16.21 5.09
N LYS A 326 -9.67 15.29 5.97
CA LYS A 326 -10.38 13.99 6.07
C LYS A 326 -11.69 14.14 6.83
N SER A 327 -12.80 13.66 6.23
CA SER A 327 -14.08 13.52 6.92
C SER A 327 -14.09 12.23 7.74
N LYS A 328 -14.36 12.33 9.04
CA LYS A 328 -14.46 11.17 9.93
C LYS A 328 -15.55 10.20 9.45
N GLU A 329 -16.72 10.74 9.08
CA GLU A 329 -17.88 9.98 8.62
C GLU A 329 -17.56 9.19 7.36
N LYS A 330 -16.90 9.83 6.37
CA LYS A 330 -16.51 9.17 5.13
C LYS A 330 -15.41 8.12 5.35
N CYS A 331 -14.44 8.41 6.23
CA CYS A 331 -13.41 7.43 6.59
C CYS A 331 -14.01 6.21 7.28
N ASP A 332 -14.93 6.40 8.22
CA ASP A 332 -15.62 5.30 8.93
C ASP A 332 -16.43 4.45 7.95
N ALA A 333 -17.24 5.11 7.11
CA ALA A 333 -18.06 4.42 6.11
C ALA A 333 -17.20 3.63 5.12
N PHE A 334 -16.09 4.20 4.64
CA PHE A 334 -15.17 3.52 3.73
C PHE A 334 -14.57 2.26 4.35
N VAL A 335 -14.00 2.37 5.55
CA VAL A 335 -13.36 1.23 6.24
C VAL A 335 -14.39 0.16 6.58
N PHE A 336 -15.57 0.56 7.06
CA PHE A 336 -16.67 -0.36 7.34
C PHE A 336 -17.10 -1.13 6.10
N ASN A 337 -17.34 -0.44 4.97
CA ASN A 337 -17.79 -1.03 3.72
C ASN A 337 -16.75 -1.98 3.11
N VAL A 338 -15.46 -1.64 3.16
CA VAL A 338 -14.36 -2.53 2.73
C VAL A 338 -14.35 -3.83 3.53
N ARG A 339 -14.53 -3.75 4.85
CA ARG A 339 -14.53 -4.94 5.72
C ARG A 339 -15.80 -5.77 5.56
N ALA A 340 -16.94 -5.13 5.41
CA ALA A 340 -18.22 -5.80 5.23
C ALA A 340 -18.31 -6.54 3.87
N ALA A 341 -17.68 -6.01 2.82
CA ALA A 341 -17.63 -6.65 1.51
C ALA A 341 -16.90 -8.00 1.51
N ALA A 342 -15.92 -8.15 2.37
CA ALA A 342 -15.14 -9.38 2.49
C ALA A 342 -15.79 -10.45 3.40
N ALA A 343 -16.83 -10.09 4.14
CA ALA A 343 -17.58 -11.01 5.00
C ALA A 343 -18.76 -11.69 4.28
N LYS A 344 -19.06 -11.28 3.03
CA LYS A 344 -20.07 -11.86 2.15
C LYS A 344 -19.46 -12.88 1.20
#